data_b5121e4b6b18b9787e04deee6dadf35e
#
_entry.id   b5121e4b6b18b9787e04deee6dadf35e
#
_cell.length_a   1.000
_cell.length_b   1.000
_cell.length_c   1.000
_cell.angle_alpha   90.00
_cell.angle_beta   90.00
_cell.angle_gamma   90.00
#
_symmetry.space_group_name_H-M   'P 1'
#
loop_
_entity.id
_entity.type
_entity.pdbx_description
1 polymer ?
#
loop_
_entity_poly.entity_id
_entity_poly.type
_entity_poly.pdbx_seq_one_letter_code
_entity_poly.pdbx_strand_id
1 'polypeptide(L)'
;MWNPFLKVEWLKEGRNIRLPMMLIFYNAILTFITILFMFFNAESFQEGYSYDTSAYLYQFLIISTIQIGMIFVLMPFSVWGFYSTDREKHMLEEFAMIPGSSKQFIIARVSVIIAVYMMLFKSSLPIISLSCIYSGLPWRKIIRLGIMLFICTFWSASVSIFSFSYCKKGIWAFAQNTVIEAVFILGTILGTEIMRTISISVSGMDNLAPITTSLCLLLSLINPLAAYMGYYGNITGDSGLMNLYCGRIGIDSSTQAFSFLFYKAASIMCILMGIAFLALAVWQMEKQARE
;
A
#
# COMPACT_ATOMS: atom_id res chain seq x y z
N MET A 1 -13.45 -3.00 -27.11
CA MET A 1 -13.85 -1.57 -27.17
C MET A 1 -12.99 -0.80 -26.16
N TRP A 2 -12.27 0.21 -26.61
CA TRP A 2 -11.45 1.07 -25.72
C TRP A 2 -12.39 1.97 -24.92
N ASN A 3 -12.18 2.03 -23.60
CA ASN A 3 -12.95 2.90 -22.74
C ASN A 3 -12.59 4.37 -23.06
N PRO A 4 -13.51 5.19 -23.59
CA PRO A 4 -13.20 6.58 -23.98
C PRO A 4 -12.75 7.44 -22.81
N PHE A 5 -13.25 7.17 -21.60
CA PHE A 5 -12.84 7.87 -20.38
C PHE A 5 -11.36 7.65 -20.04
N LEU A 6 -10.82 6.46 -20.32
CA LEU A 6 -9.41 6.17 -20.05
C LEU A 6 -8.46 7.11 -20.81
N LYS A 7 -8.76 7.38 -22.09
CA LYS A 7 -7.94 8.28 -22.91
C LYS A 7 -8.00 9.72 -22.40
N VAL A 8 -9.18 10.18 -22.03
CA VAL A 8 -9.39 11.54 -21.51
C VAL A 8 -8.65 11.73 -20.18
N GLU A 9 -8.83 10.80 -19.24
CA GLU A 9 -8.19 10.82 -17.94
C GLU A 9 -6.65 10.76 -18.06
N TRP A 10 -6.14 9.93 -18.95
CA TRP A 10 -4.71 9.81 -19.19
C TRP A 10 -4.10 11.10 -19.76
N LEU A 11 -4.78 11.73 -20.73
CA LEU A 11 -4.32 13.00 -21.30
C LEU A 11 -4.38 14.15 -20.28
N LYS A 12 -5.41 14.16 -19.44
CA LYS A 12 -5.56 15.14 -18.35
C LYS A 12 -4.42 15.02 -17.34
N GLU A 13 -4.06 13.80 -16.96
CA GLU A 13 -2.98 13.55 -16.02
C GLU A 13 -1.60 13.86 -16.61
N GLY A 14 -1.36 13.48 -17.86
CA GLY A 14 -0.09 13.75 -18.54
C GLY A 14 0.20 15.24 -18.77
N ARG A 15 -0.84 16.09 -18.77
CA ARG A 15 -0.71 17.56 -18.85
C ARG A 15 -0.58 18.24 -17.49
N ASN A 16 -0.76 17.50 -16.41
CA ASN A 16 -0.75 18.04 -15.06
C ASN A 16 0.69 18.14 -14.54
N ILE A 17 1.11 19.31 -14.09
CA ILE A 17 2.43 19.53 -13.47
C ILE A 17 2.65 18.73 -12.18
N ARG A 18 1.56 18.21 -11.58
CA ARG A 18 1.64 17.41 -10.36
C ARG A 18 2.40 16.11 -10.55
N LEU A 19 2.22 15.44 -11.69
CA LEU A 19 2.89 14.17 -11.98
C LEU A 19 4.42 14.30 -11.99
N PRO A 20 5.04 15.23 -12.77
CA PRO A 20 6.49 15.42 -12.72
C PRO A 20 6.97 15.89 -11.35
N MET A 21 6.22 16.73 -10.64
CA MET A 21 6.58 17.14 -9.27
C MET A 21 6.59 15.95 -8.30
N MET A 22 5.59 15.07 -8.36
CA MET A 22 5.54 13.85 -7.55
C MET A 22 6.72 12.91 -7.88
N LEU A 23 7.07 12.76 -9.17
CA LEU A 23 8.22 11.95 -9.60
C LEU A 23 9.54 12.51 -9.04
N ILE A 24 9.76 13.82 -9.14
CA ILE A 24 10.97 14.46 -8.63
C ILE A 24 11.06 14.30 -7.12
N PHE A 25 10.00 14.65 -6.40
CA PHE A 25 9.97 14.57 -4.93
C PHE A 25 10.17 13.14 -4.43
N TYR A 26 9.49 12.18 -5.03
CA TYR A 26 9.59 10.78 -4.69
C TYR A 26 11.02 10.25 -4.90
N ASN A 27 11.60 10.47 -6.07
CA ASN A 27 12.96 10.01 -6.35
C ASN A 27 14.01 10.76 -5.52
N ALA A 28 13.81 12.07 -5.23
CA ALA A 28 14.70 12.84 -4.38
C ALA A 28 14.78 12.26 -2.96
N ILE A 29 13.63 11.90 -2.36
CA ILE A 29 13.59 11.25 -1.04
C ILE A 29 14.33 9.90 -1.07
N LEU A 30 14.05 9.05 -2.06
CA LEU A 30 14.69 7.74 -2.14
C LEU A 30 16.20 7.85 -2.37
N THR A 31 16.63 8.77 -3.24
CA THR A 31 18.05 9.03 -3.50
C THR A 31 18.74 9.57 -2.25
N PHE A 32 18.13 10.53 -1.56
CA PHE A 32 18.66 11.09 -0.33
C PHE A 32 18.89 10.02 0.74
N ILE A 33 17.91 9.14 0.96
CA ILE A 33 18.02 8.05 1.93
C ILE A 33 19.11 7.05 1.51
N THR A 34 19.20 6.76 0.21
CA THR A 34 20.25 5.88 -0.32
C THR A 34 21.65 6.45 -0.10
N ILE A 35 21.83 7.75 -0.35
CA ILE A 35 23.10 8.43 -0.13
C ILE A 35 23.44 8.46 1.36
N LEU A 36 22.49 8.79 2.24
CA LEU A 36 22.70 8.74 3.69
C LEU A 36 23.14 7.34 4.14
N PHE A 37 22.45 6.31 3.66
CA PHE A 37 22.80 4.94 4.02
C PHE A 37 24.20 4.57 3.55
N MET A 38 24.57 4.93 2.31
CA MET A 38 25.92 4.71 1.78
C MET A 38 26.97 5.49 2.58
N PHE A 39 26.67 6.73 2.99
CA PHE A 39 27.58 7.55 3.78
C PHE A 39 27.87 6.92 5.14
N PHE A 40 26.85 6.50 5.88
CA PHE A 40 27.04 5.85 7.19
C PHE A 40 27.74 4.50 7.13
N ASN A 41 27.63 3.79 6.01
CA ASN A 41 28.33 2.51 5.82
C ASN A 41 29.72 2.66 5.17
N ALA A 42 30.09 3.87 4.69
CA ALA A 42 31.38 4.10 4.04
C ALA A 42 32.56 3.93 5.00
N GLU A 43 32.41 4.23 6.28
CA GLU A 43 33.45 4.03 7.30
C GLU A 43 33.82 2.57 7.46
N SER A 44 32.86 1.67 7.36
CA SER A 44 33.10 0.21 7.42
C SER A 44 33.96 -0.31 6.26
N PHE A 45 34.01 0.40 5.13
CA PHE A 45 34.86 0.08 3.99
C PHE A 45 36.34 0.46 4.22
N GLN A 46 36.60 1.52 4.99
CA GLN A 46 37.98 1.98 5.24
C GLN A 46 38.73 1.07 6.23
N GLU A 47 38.00 0.38 7.11
CA GLU A 47 38.58 -0.50 8.11
C GLU A 47 38.90 -1.93 7.62
N GLY A 48 38.73 -2.21 6.33
CA GLY A 48 39.06 -3.52 5.74
C GLY A 48 38.15 -4.67 6.15
N TYR A 49 36.97 -4.36 6.72
CA TYR A 49 35.98 -5.39 7.01
C TYR A 49 35.38 -5.97 5.73
N SER A 50 35.11 -7.25 5.76
CA SER A 50 34.44 -7.96 4.66
C SER A 50 33.14 -7.29 4.32
N TYR A 51 32.84 -7.23 3.02
CA TYR A 51 31.62 -6.66 2.45
C TYR A 51 30.36 -7.16 3.17
N ASP A 52 29.72 -6.29 3.94
CA ASP A 52 28.54 -6.66 4.71
C ASP A 52 27.28 -6.62 3.84
N THR A 53 26.96 -7.77 3.24
CA THR A 53 25.74 -7.96 2.44
C THR A 53 24.46 -7.69 3.24
N SER A 54 24.51 -7.85 4.57
CA SER A 54 23.36 -7.63 5.44
C SER A 54 22.97 -6.17 5.50
N ALA A 55 23.93 -5.24 5.49
CA ALA A 55 23.68 -3.80 5.48
C ALA A 55 22.88 -3.39 4.24
N TYR A 56 23.24 -3.88 3.06
CA TYR A 56 22.51 -3.58 1.81
C TYR A 56 21.15 -4.27 1.74
N LEU A 57 20.97 -5.39 2.43
CA LEU A 57 19.67 -6.01 2.60
C LEU A 57 18.74 -5.08 3.41
N TYR A 58 19.23 -4.53 4.52
CA TYR A 58 18.47 -3.54 5.31
C TYR A 58 18.17 -2.28 4.51
N GLN A 59 19.10 -1.81 3.70
CA GLN A 59 18.86 -0.67 2.79
C GLN A 59 17.70 -0.96 1.84
N PHE A 60 17.69 -2.12 1.17
CA PHE A 60 16.60 -2.54 0.31
C PHE A 60 15.25 -2.56 1.04
N LEU A 61 15.24 -3.07 2.27
CA LEU A 61 14.04 -3.15 3.09
C LEU A 61 13.53 -1.78 3.54
N ILE A 62 14.43 -0.88 3.94
CA ILE A 62 14.08 0.51 4.30
C ILE A 62 13.49 1.22 3.09
N ILE A 63 14.12 1.15 1.93
CA ILE A 63 13.63 1.77 0.70
C ILE A 63 12.23 1.22 0.35
N SER A 64 12.04 -0.09 0.39
CA SER A 64 10.74 -0.70 0.10
C SER A 64 9.65 -0.32 1.11
N THR A 65 9.98 -0.20 2.40
CA THR A 65 9.07 0.28 3.44
C THR A 65 8.62 1.71 3.19
N ILE A 66 9.56 2.58 2.84
CA ILE A 66 9.28 3.98 2.53
C ILE A 66 8.39 4.09 1.29
N GLN A 67 8.63 3.28 0.24
CA GLN A 67 7.79 3.25 -0.95
C GLN A 67 6.34 2.91 -0.63
N ILE A 68 6.11 1.90 0.21
CA ILE A 68 4.76 1.53 0.63
C ILE A 68 4.13 2.61 1.50
N GLY A 69 4.88 3.16 2.45
CA GLY A 69 4.42 4.28 3.27
C GLY A 69 4.02 5.50 2.44
N MET A 70 4.79 5.81 1.40
CA MET A 70 4.48 6.92 0.49
C MET A 70 3.20 6.69 -0.31
N ILE A 71 2.84 5.44 -0.66
CA ILE A 71 1.55 5.14 -1.31
C ILE A 71 0.41 5.63 -0.42
N PHE A 72 0.38 5.22 0.86
CA PHE A 72 -0.69 5.57 1.78
C PHE A 72 -0.74 7.07 2.12
N VAL A 73 0.39 7.76 2.11
CA VAL A 73 0.44 9.20 2.35
C VAL A 73 0.06 10.00 1.10
N LEU A 74 0.59 9.65 -0.07
CA LEU A 74 0.39 10.43 -1.29
C LEU A 74 -0.94 10.14 -1.98
N MET A 75 -1.52 8.95 -1.80
CA MET A 75 -2.75 8.56 -2.49
C MET A 75 -3.94 9.47 -2.14
N PRO A 76 -4.25 9.76 -0.87
CA PRO A 76 -5.34 10.67 -0.52
C PRO A 76 -5.18 12.06 -1.15
N PHE A 77 -3.95 12.59 -1.18
CA PHE A 77 -3.66 13.88 -1.81
C PHE A 77 -3.84 13.86 -3.33
N SER A 78 -3.37 12.80 -3.99
CA SER A 78 -3.51 12.65 -5.44
C SER A 78 -4.98 12.65 -5.84
N VAL A 79 -5.76 11.80 -5.18
CA VAL A 79 -7.17 11.61 -5.49
C VAL A 79 -7.98 12.85 -5.13
N TRP A 80 -7.70 13.53 -4.01
CA TRP A 80 -8.31 14.81 -3.68
C TRP A 80 -8.13 15.84 -4.80
N GLY A 81 -6.92 15.97 -5.32
CA GLY A 81 -6.64 16.91 -6.41
C GLY A 81 -7.41 16.61 -7.68
N PHE A 82 -7.68 15.34 -7.98
CA PHE A 82 -8.46 14.94 -9.16
C PHE A 82 -9.95 15.23 -9.00
N TYR A 83 -10.51 14.78 -7.89
CA TYR A 83 -11.96 14.85 -7.69
C TYR A 83 -12.48 16.24 -7.31
N SER A 84 -11.71 17.06 -6.60
CA SER A 84 -12.15 18.43 -6.30
C SER A 84 -12.41 19.21 -7.57
N THR A 85 -11.52 19.11 -8.56
CA THR A 85 -11.66 19.79 -9.84
C THR A 85 -12.84 19.29 -10.66
N ASP A 86 -13.12 18.00 -10.64
CA ASP A 86 -14.21 17.40 -11.42
C ASP A 86 -15.58 17.69 -10.82
N ARG A 87 -15.68 17.73 -9.47
CA ARG A 87 -16.93 18.13 -8.78
C ARG A 87 -17.22 19.61 -8.91
N GLU A 88 -16.22 20.47 -8.79
CA GLU A 88 -16.39 21.90 -8.97
C GLU A 88 -16.86 22.26 -10.38
N LYS A 89 -16.55 21.44 -11.38
CA LYS A 89 -16.96 21.62 -12.77
C LYS A 89 -18.28 20.91 -13.13
N HIS A 90 -18.99 20.34 -12.16
CA HIS A 90 -20.23 19.56 -12.36
C HIS A 90 -20.11 18.39 -13.36
N MET A 91 -18.89 18.01 -13.74
CA MET A 91 -18.66 16.94 -14.72
C MET A 91 -19.24 15.58 -14.25
N LEU A 92 -19.32 15.35 -12.93
CA LEU A 92 -19.88 14.11 -12.39
C LEU A 92 -21.38 14.01 -12.63
N GLU A 93 -22.10 15.13 -12.61
CA GLU A 93 -23.53 15.20 -12.86
C GLU A 93 -23.84 14.94 -14.35
N GLU A 94 -23.02 15.51 -15.26
CA GLU A 94 -23.14 15.24 -16.70
C GLU A 94 -22.89 13.77 -17.05
N PHE A 95 -21.89 13.13 -16.41
CA PHE A 95 -21.61 11.71 -16.61
C PHE A 95 -22.69 10.79 -16.02
N ALA A 96 -23.32 11.21 -14.93
CA ALA A 96 -24.41 10.43 -14.32
C ALA A 96 -25.64 10.31 -15.23
N MET A 97 -25.85 11.25 -16.16
CA MET A 97 -26.96 11.20 -17.11
C MET A 97 -26.79 10.13 -18.20
N ILE A 98 -25.57 9.60 -18.40
CA ILE A 98 -25.29 8.56 -19.41
C ILE A 98 -25.39 7.18 -18.75
N PRO A 99 -26.32 6.31 -19.10
CA PRO A 99 -26.50 5.00 -18.48
C PRO A 99 -25.26 4.12 -18.68
N GLY A 100 -24.75 3.54 -17.59
CA GLY A 100 -23.57 2.67 -17.57
C GLY A 100 -22.21 3.39 -17.56
N SER A 101 -22.18 4.74 -17.62
CA SER A 101 -20.93 5.53 -17.61
C SER A 101 -20.21 5.48 -16.27
N SER A 102 -20.92 5.37 -15.14
CA SER A 102 -20.35 5.37 -13.79
C SER A 102 -19.32 4.25 -13.61
N LYS A 103 -19.61 3.04 -14.06
CA LYS A 103 -18.66 1.89 -14.00
C LYS A 103 -17.42 2.13 -14.85
N GLN A 104 -17.64 2.59 -16.10
CA GLN A 104 -16.55 2.84 -17.04
C GLN A 104 -15.65 3.98 -16.56
N PHE A 105 -16.23 5.01 -15.97
CA PHE A 105 -15.52 6.14 -15.38
C PHE A 105 -14.67 5.71 -14.19
N ILE A 106 -15.23 4.97 -13.22
CA ILE A 106 -14.50 4.47 -12.04
C ILE A 106 -13.34 3.57 -12.48
N ILE A 107 -13.56 2.65 -13.40
CA ILE A 107 -12.50 1.75 -13.90
C ILE A 107 -11.40 2.55 -14.59
N ALA A 108 -11.75 3.54 -15.41
CA ALA A 108 -10.77 4.40 -16.06
C ALA A 108 -9.93 5.15 -15.03
N ARG A 109 -10.55 5.72 -14.01
CA ARG A 109 -9.90 6.47 -12.96
C ARG A 109 -8.95 5.61 -12.13
N VAL A 110 -9.40 4.45 -11.64
CA VAL A 110 -8.54 3.47 -10.95
C VAL A 110 -7.33 3.10 -11.79
N SER A 111 -7.56 2.80 -13.07
CA SER A 111 -6.49 2.39 -13.99
C SER A 111 -5.43 3.47 -14.17
N VAL A 112 -5.83 4.74 -14.29
CA VAL A 112 -4.90 5.88 -14.41
C VAL A 112 -4.10 6.08 -13.12
N ILE A 113 -4.76 6.04 -11.96
CA ILE A 113 -4.10 6.15 -10.66
C ILE A 113 -3.04 5.05 -10.51
N ILE A 114 -3.41 3.80 -10.76
CA ILE A 114 -2.48 2.67 -10.69
C ILE A 114 -1.31 2.88 -11.64
N ALA A 115 -1.57 3.32 -12.87
CA ALA A 115 -0.52 3.55 -13.86
C ALA A 115 0.47 4.64 -13.40
N VAL A 116 -0.01 5.73 -12.81
CA VAL A 116 0.83 6.80 -12.24
C VAL A 116 1.74 6.24 -11.13
N TYR A 117 1.20 5.48 -10.18
CA TYR A 117 1.99 4.90 -9.09
C TYR A 117 2.96 3.82 -9.59
N MET A 118 2.58 3.06 -10.62
CA MET A 118 3.51 2.13 -11.26
C MET A 118 4.63 2.84 -12.04
N MET A 119 4.39 4.06 -12.53
CA MET A 119 5.45 4.91 -13.08
C MET A 119 6.41 5.40 -12.00
N LEU A 120 5.90 5.79 -10.81
CA LEU A 120 6.75 6.11 -9.65
C LEU A 120 7.66 4.93 -9.29
N PHE A 121 7.10 3.73 -9.21
CA PHE A 121 7.88 2.52 -8.97
C PHE A 121 8.94 2.28 -10.06
N LYS A 122 8.57 2.39 -11.34
CA LYS A 122 9.52 2.22 -12.45
C LYS A 122 10.67 3.24 -12.38
N SER A 123 10.38 4.49 -12.02
CA SER A 123 11.42 5.52 -11.89
C SER A 123 12.41 5.25 -10.76
N SER A 124 11.99 4.54 -9.72
CA SER A 124 12.86 4.15 -8.60
C SER A 124 13.64 2.85 -8.82
N LEU A 125 13.38 2.11 -9.90
CA LEU A 125 14.07 0.85 -10.19
C LEU A 125 15.60 0.95 -10.19
N PRO A 126 16.26 2.00 -10.72
CA PRO A 126 17.71 2.11 -10.63
C PRO A 126 18.23 2.10 -9.20
N ILE A 127 17.54 2.81 -8.29
CA ILE A 127 17.91 2.88 -6.87
C ILE A 127 17.73 1.53 -6.18
N ILE A 128 16.59 0.88 -6.41
CA ILE A 128 16.27 -0.44 -5.84
C ILE A 128 17.21 -1.52 -6.38
N SER A 129 17.52 -1.48 -7.69
CA SER A 129 18.39 -2.45 -8.31
C SER A 129 19.82 -2.37 -7.78
N LEU A 130 20.30 -1.17 -7.49
CA LEU A 130 21.59 -0.97 -6.86
C LEU A 130 21.67 -1.69 -5.49
N SER A 131 20.70 -1.43 -4.62
CA SER A 131 20.61 -2.10 -3.31
C SER A 131 20.46 -3.62 -3.44
N CYS A 132 19.72 -4.09 -4.45
CA CYS A 132 19.50 -5.50 -4.70
C CYS A 132 20.78 -6.22 -5.18
N ILE A 133 21.58 -5.57 -6.03
CA ILE A 133 22.85 -6.11 -6.53
C ILE A 133 23.85 -6.26 -5.37
N TYR A 134 24.01 -5.20 -4.57
CA TYR A 134 24.94 -5.22 -3.44
C TYR A 134 24.53 -6.17 -2.31
N SER A 135 23.24 -6.41 -2.11
CA SER A 135 22.73 -7.38 -1.13
C SER A 135 22.74 -8.84 -1.63
N GLY A 136 23.07 -9.09 -2.90
CA GLY A 136 23.00 -10.42 -3.50
C GLY A 136 21.59 -10.99 -3.65
N LEU A 137 20.55 -10.14 -3.59
CA LEU A 137 19.18 -10.57 -3.73
C LEU A 137 18.83 -10.92 -5.19
N PRO A 138 18.09 -12.02 -5.43
CA PRO A 138 17.65 -12.36 -6.77
C PRO A 138 16.58 -11.38 -7.29
N TRP A 139 16.60 -11.05 -8.59
CA TRP A 139 15.66 -10.16 -9.27
C TRP A 139 14.18 -10.50 -9.03
N ARG A 140 13.88 -11.75 -8.76
CA ARG A 140 12.52 -12.20 -8.39
C ARG A 140 11.96 -11.45 -7.18
N LYS A 141 12.81 -10.95 -6.27
CA LYS A 141 12.38 -10.18 -5.11
C LYS A 141 11.90 -8.78 -5.51
N ILE A 142 12.55 -8.13 -6.49
CA ILE A 142 12.09 -6.83 -7.04
C ILE A 142 10.73 -6.99 -7.73
N ILE A 143 10.55 -8.06 -8.51
CA ILE A 143 9.26 -8.32 -9.16
C ILE A 143 8.14 -8.51 -8.12
N ARG A 144 8.41 -9.26 -7.05
CA ARG A 144 7.44 -9.44 -5.96
C ARG A 144 7.15 -8.13 -5.23
N LEU A 145 8.16 -7.27 -5.05
CA LEU A 145 7.95 -5.91 -4.52
C LEU A 145 7.01 -5.10 -5.43
N GLY A 146 7.23 -5.14 -6.74
CA GLY A 146 6.33 -4.48 -7.71
C GLY A 146 4.89 -4.98 -7.63
N ILE A 147 4.69 -6.29 -7.46
CA ILE A 147 3.35 -6.88 -7.27
C ILE A 147 2.73 -6.38 -5.96
N MET A 148 3.51 -6.32 -4.87
CA MET A 148 3.03 -5.84 -3.59
C MET A 148 2.64 -4.36 -3.63
N LEU A 149 3.47 -3.53 -4.26
CA LEU A 149 3.17 -2.11 -4.49
C LEU A 149 1.90 -1.93 -5.34
N PHE A 150 1.72 -2.76 -6.38
CA PHE A 150 0.49 -2.77 -7.17
C PHE A 150 -0.74 -3.07 -6.32
N ILE A 151 -0.69 -4.09 -5.45
CA ILE A 151 -1.80 -4.48 -4.58
C ILE A 151 -2.12 -3.37 -3.57
N CYS A 152 -1.11 -2.79 -2.91
CA CYS A 152 -1.30 -1.67 -1.99
C CYS A 152 -1.89 -0.44 -2.70
N THR A 153 -1.40 -0.13 -3.90
CA THR A 153 -1.92 0.97 -4.72
C THR A 153 -3.38 0.73 -5.12
N PHE A 154 -3.70 -0.48 -5.57
CA PHE A 154 -5.07 -0.85 -5.93
C PHE A 154 -6.03 -0.72 -4.74
N TRP A 155 -5.62 -1.21 -3.57
CA TRP A 155 -6.41 -1.13 -2.35
C TRP A 155 -6.64 0.33 -1.93
N SER A 156 -5.57 1.13 -1.80
CA SER A 156 -5.65 2.53 -1.40
C SER A 156 -6.44 3.38 -2.41
N ALA A 157 -6.27 3.15 -3.73
CA ALA A 157 -7.04 3.81 -4.77
C ALA A 157 -8.54 3.47 -4.65
N SER A 158 -8.87 2.22 -4.33
CA SER A 158 -10.27 1.79 -4.16
C SER A 158 -10.94 2.47 -2.97
N VAL A 159 -10.24 2.55 -1.83
CA VAL A 159 -10.70 3.29 -0.63
C VAL A 159 -10.89 4.77 -0.93
N SER A 160 -9.95 5.36 -1.67
CA SER A 160 -9.99 6.77 -2.05
C SER A 160 -11.21 7.08 -2.93
N ILE A 161 -11.48 6.27 -3.95
CA ILE A 161 -12.63 6.43 -4.84
C ILE A 161 -13.94 6.22 -4.09
N PHE A 162 -14.00 5.25 -3.18
CA PHE A 162 -15.15 5.05 -2.31
C PHE A 162 -15.42 6.30 -1.46
N SER A 163 -14.42 6.84 -0.79
CA SER A 163 -14.56 8.05 0.03
C SER A 163 -15.08 9.24 -0.77
N PHE A 164 -14.59 9.37 -2.00
CA PHE A 164 -15.05 10.42 -2.91
C PHE A 164 -16.50 10.25 -3.41
N SER A 165 -16.95 9.01 -3.58
CA SER A 165 -18.33 8.75 -3.99
C SER A 165 -19.34 9.13 -2.91
N TYR A 166 -18.94 9.07 -1.64
CA TYR A 166 -19.80 9.39 -0.50
C TYR A 166 -19.80 10.87 -0.14
N CYS A 167 -18.68 11.56 -0.20
CA CYS A 167 -18.56 12.93 0.29
C CYS A 167 -18.83 13.96 -0.81
N LYS A 168 -19.64 14.97 -0.51
CA LYS A 168 -19.90 16.08 -1.43
C LYS A 168 -18.74 17.08 -1.53
N LYS A 169 -17.93 17.26 -0.48
CA LYS A 169 -16.81 18.20 -0.44
C LYS A 169 -15.48 17.44 -0.43
N GLY A 170 -14.48 17.89 -1.23
CA GLY A 170 -13.18 17.24 -1.38
C GLY A 170 -12.42 17.09 -0.07
N ILE A 171 -12.47 18.10 0.82
CA ILE A 171 -11.81 18.05 2.14
C ILE A 171 -12.38 16.92 3.01
N TRP A 172 -13.69 16.74 3.05
CA TRP A 172 -14.30 15.65 3.81
C TRP A 172 -14.00 14.28 3.21
N ALA A 173 -13.93 14.18 1.89
CA ALA A 173 -13.52 12.96 1.22
C ALA A 173 -12.06 12.60 1.54
N PHE A 174 -11.15 13.58 1.54
CA PHE A 174 -9.78 13.41 1.98
C PHE A 174 -9.69 12.94 3.43
N ALA A 175 -10.39 13.61 4.35
CA ALA A 175 -10.41 13.25 5.77
C ALA A 175 -10.97 11.83 5.97
N GLN A 176 -12.09 11.50 5.33
CA GLN A 176 -12.69 10.16 5.40
C GLN A 176 -11.74 9.08 4.87
N ASN A 177 -11.08 9.32 3.73
CA ASN A 177 -10.10 8.39 3.18
C ASN A 177 -8.95 8.14 4.15
N THR A 178 -8.35 9.20 4.69
CA THR A 178 -7.27 9.10 5.66
C THR A 178 -7.69 8.35 6.92
N VAL A 179 -8.91 8.58 7.43
CA VAL A 179 -9.45 7.87 8.59
C VAL A 179 -9.65 6.38 8.26
N ILE A 180 -10.23 6.04 7.11
CA ILE A 180 -10.42 4.65 6.71
C ILE A 180 -9.06 3.95 6.60
N GLU A 181 -8.08 4.53 5.91
CA GLU A 181 -6.73 3.96 5.81
C GLU A 181 -6.07 3.79 7.18
N ALA A 182 -6.16 4.80 8.05
CA ALA A 182 -5.64 4.74 9.40
C ALA A 182 -6.31 3.65 10.24
N VAL A 183 -7.62 3.47 10.14
CA VAL A 183 -8.36 2.39 10.83
C VAL A 183 -7.92 1.02 10.34
N PHE A 184 -7.73 0.82 9.04
CA PHE A 184 -7.28 -0.47 8.52
C PHE A 184 -5.80 -0.74 8.83
N ILE A 185 -4.95 0.27 8.88
CA ILE A 185 -3.51 0.10 9.12
C ILE A 185 -3.22 0.09 10.63
N LEU A 186 -3.59 1.15 11.34
CA LEU A 186 -3.28 1.30 12.76
C LEU A 186 -4.30 0.58 13.64
N GLY A 187 -5.59 0.64 13.29
CA GLY A 187 -6.67 0.03 14.06
C GLY A 187 -6.56 -1.49 14.14
N THR A 188 -6.10 -2.15 13.09
CA THR A 188 -5.86 -3.60 13.11
C THR A 188 -4.67 -3.97 14.00
N ILE A 189 -3.59 -3.17 13.98
CA ILE A 189 -2.42 -3.38 14.86
C ILE A 189 -2.81 -3.14 16.32
N LEU A 190 -3.50 -2.04 16.61
CA LEU A 190 -3.98 -1.74 17.96
C LEU A 190 -5.01 -2.78 18.44
N GLY A 191 -5.91 -3.21 17.55
CA GLY A 191 -6.90 -4.24 17.84
C GLY A 191 -6.27 -5.58 18.22
N THR A 192 -5.22 -6.00 17.55
CA THR A 192 -4.47 -7.22 17.89
C THR A 192 -3.77 -7.09 19.25
N GLU A 193 -3.18 -5.95 19.56
CA GLU A 193 -2.54 -5.71 20.87
C GLU A 193 -3.56 -5.64 22.01
N ILE A 194 -4.72 -5.02 21.81
CA ILE A 194 -5.79 -4.98 22.80
C ILE A 194 -6.33 -6.39 23.06
N MET A 195 -6.63 -7.15 22.02
CA MET A 195 -7.10 -8.54 22.18
C MET A 195 -6.10 -9.41 22.92
N ARG A 196 -4.81 -9.26 22.62
CA ARG A 196 -3.73 -9.94 23.32
C ARG A 196 -3.71 -9.59 24.81
N THR A 197 -3.72 -8.30 25.13
CA THR A 197 -3.69 -7.83 26.53
C THR A 197 -4.87 -8.34 27.33
N ILE A 198 -6.08 -8.30 26.75
CA ILE A 198 -7.29 -8.84 27.39
C ILE A 198 -7.16 -10.35 27.60
N SER A 199 -6.71 -11.10 26.60
CA SER A 199 -6.56 -12.56 26.70
C SER A 199 -5.58 -12.97 27.80
N ILE A 200 -4.42 -12.30 27.89
CA ILE A 200 -3.43 -12.53 28.94
C ILE A 200 -4.01 -12.20 30.32
N SER A 201 -4.73 -11.07 30.44
CA SER A 201 -5.34 -10.65 31.71
C SER A 201 -6.42 -11.60 32.22
N VAL A 202 -7.18 -12.22 31.31
CA VAL A 202 -8.28 -13.15 31.65
C VAL A 202 -7.77 -14.56 31.88
N SER A 203 -6.81 -15.04 31.07
CA SER A 203 -6.34 -16.43 31.18
C SER A 203 -5.22 -16.64 32.21
N GLY A 204 -4.54 -15.57 32.63
CA GLY A 204 -3.38 -15.66 33.53
C GLY A 204 -2.20 -16.47 32.97
N MET A 205 -2.27 -16.85 31.71
CA MET A 205 -1.25 -17.62 31.00
C MET A 205 -0.59 -16.74 29.92
N ASP A 206 0.71 -16.90 29.72
CA ASP A 206 1.46 -16.21 28.66
C ASP A 206 1.02 -16.63 27.23
N ASN A 207 0.28 -17.71 27.12
CA ASN A 207 -0.23 -18.25 25.86
C ASN A 207 -1.66 -17.75 25.60
N LEU A 208 -1.86 -17.18 24.42
CA LEU A 208 -3.16 -16.78 23.91
C LEU A 208 -4.09 -17.98 23.70
N ALA A 209 -5.35 -17.82 24.05
CA ALA A 209 -6.36 -18.81 23.71
C ALA A 209 -6.44 -19.00 22.18
N PRO A 210 -6.65 -20.21 21.64
CA PRO A 210 -6.64 -20.49 20.19
C PRO A 210 -7.63 -19.61 19.40
N ILE A 211 -8.77 -19.27 20.00
CA ILE A 211 -9.78 -18.40 19.38
C ILE A 211 -9.23 -16.97 19.22
N THR A 212 -8.56 -16.43 20.23
CA THR A 212 -7.97 -15.09 20.19
C THR A 212 -6.86 -15.02 19.15
N THR A 213 -6.03 -16.05 19.06
CA THR A 213 -4.98 -16.17 18.04
C THR A 213 -5.57 -16.14 16.62
N SER A 214 -6.65 -16.90 16.39
CA SER A 214 -7.32 -16.94 15.08
C SER A 214 -7.94 -15.60 14.71
N LEU A 215 -8.56 -14.90 15.66
CA LEU A 215 -9.13 -13.56 15.45
C LEU A 215 -8.03 -12.52 15.15
N CYS A 216 -6.94 -12.54 15.89
CA CYS A 216 -5.79 -11.66 15.63
C CYS A 216 -5.20 -11.92 14.23
N LEU A 217 -5.11 -13.17 13.80
CA LEU A 217 -4.65 -13.53 12.47
C LEU A 217 -5.59 -13.02 11.40
N LEU A 218 -6.91 -13.17 11.56
CA LEU A 218 -7.89 -12.64 10.61
C LEU A 218 -7.82 -11.12 10.50
N LEU A 219 -7.71 -10.40 11.63
CA LEU A 219 -7.52 -8.94 11.63
C LEU A 219 -6.24 -8.55 10.87
N SER A 220 -5.16 -9.31 11.06
CA SER A 220 -3.89 -9.07 10.38
C SER A 220 -3.97 -9.28 8.87
N LEU A 221 -4.75 -10.25 8.39
CA LEU A 221 -4.93 -10.50 6.96
C LEU A 221 -5.60 -9.35 6.22
N ILE A 222 -6.39 -8.55 6.93
CA ILE A 222 -7.10 -7.38 6.37
C ILE A 222 -6.14 -6.17 6.21
N ASN A 223 -5.02 -6.18 6.92
CA ASN A 223 -4.08 -5.07 6.93
C ASN A 223 -3.08 -5.14 5.76
N PRO A 224 -3.03 -4.14 4.87
CA PRO A 224 -2.06 -4.11 3.77
C PRO A 224 -0.60 -4.03 4.23
N LEU A 225 -0.32 -3.40 5.38
CA LEU A 225 1.03 -3.40 5.95
C LEU A 225 1.42 -4.78 6.50
N ALA A 226 0.48 -5.54 7.06
CA ALA A 226 0.79 -6.90 7.49
C ALA A 226 1.11 -7.82 6.30
N ALA A 227 0.45 -7.61 5.15
CA ALA A 227 0.82 -8.27 3.91
C ALA A 227 2.29 -7.95 3.51
N TYR A 228 2.71 -6.70 3.67
CA TYR A 228 4.10 -6.31 3.45
C TYR A 228 5.05 -6.92 4.48
N MET A 229 4.68 -7.02 5.75
CA MET A 229 5.49 -7.70 6.77
C MET A 229 5.72 -9.18 6.42
N GLY A 230 4.70 -9.87 5.90
CA GLY A 230 4.84 -11.23 5.37
C GLY A 230 5.81 -11.32 4.18
N TYR A 231 5.78 -10.34 3.28
CA TYR A 231 6.75 -10.20 2.20
C TYR A 231 8.17 -9.97 2.74
N TYR A 232 8.31 -9.08 3.73
CA TYR A 232 9.57 -8.79 4.42
C TYR A 232 10.19 -10.06 5.03
N GLY A 233 9.41 -10.80 5.82
CA GLY A 233 9.86 -12.06 6.43
C GLY A 233 10.27 -13.12 5.41
N ASN A 234 9.64 -13.16 4.24
CA ASN A 234 10.05 -14.05 3.14
C ASN A 234 11.37 -13.64 2.47
N ILE A 235 11.81 -12.39 2.60
CA ILE A 235 13.09 -11.93 2.05
C ILE A 235 14.23 -12.20 3.00
N THR A 236 14.09 -11.83 4.26
CA THR A 236 15.16 -11.90 5.25
C THR A 236 15.50 -13.34 5.63
N GLY A 237 14.60 -14.29 5.39
CA GLY A 237 14.80 -15.68 5.82
C GLY A 237 14.77 -15.84 7.34
N ASP A 238 15.09 -14.77 8.03
CA ASP A 238 14.99 -14.64 9.47
C ASP A 238 13.85 -13.66 9.75
N SER A 239 12.86 -14.17 10.39
CA SER A 239 11.56 -13.60 10.61
C SER A 239 11.55 -12.47 11.65
N GLY A 240 12.58 -11.65 11.77
CA GLY A 240 12.70 -10.64 12.83
C GLY A 240 11.42 -9.85 13.09
N LEU A 241 10.92 -9.07 12.13
CA LEU A 241 9.68 -8.30 12.29
C LEU A 241 8.43 -9.19 12.27
N MET A 242 8.42 -10.21 11.41
CA MET A 242 7.30 -11.14 11.34
C MET A 242 7.23 -12.04 12.57
N ASN A 243 8.38 -12.49 13.12
CA ASN A 243 8.44 -13.21 14.39
C ASN A 243 8.02 -12.35 15.57
N LEU A 244 8.45 -11.10 15.63
CA LEU A 244 7.97 -10.16 16.64
C LEU A 244 6.44 -10.02 16.57
N TYR A 245 5.89 -9.89 15.38
CA TYR A 245 4.45 -9.76 15.19
C TYR A 245 3.71 -11.06 15.49
N CYS A 246 4.14 -12.18 14.92
CA CYS A 246 3.52 -13.48 15.12
C CYS A 246 3.76 -14.04 16.52
N GLY A 247 4.95 -13.85 17.09
CA GLY A 247 5.23 -14.22 18.48
C GLY A 247 4.34 -13.46 19.47
N ARG A 248 4.00 -12.21 19.18
CA ARG A 248 3.00 -11.46 19.95
C ARG A 248 1.59 -12.05 19.83
N ILE A 249 1.26 -12.67 18.71
CA ILE A 249 -0.05 -13.29 18.45
C ILE A 249 -0.07 -14.77 18.91
N GLY A 250 1.07 -15.30 19.41
CA GLY A 250 1.17 -16.69 19.84
C GLY A 250 1.24 -17.69 18.69
N ILE A 251 1.70 -17.24 17.51
CA ILE A 251 1.90 -18.09 16.33
C ILE A 251 3.39 -18.33 16.14
N ASP A 252 3.75 -19.61 16.07
CA ASP A 252 5.11 -19.99 15.75
C ASP A 252 5.41 -19.77 14.26
N SER A 253 6.03 -18.63 13.95
CA SER A 253 6.29 -18.18 12.58
C SER A 253 7.69 -18.55 12.08
N SER A 254 8.37 -19.49 12.75
CA SER A 254 9.77 -19.86 12.48
C SER A 254 10.04 -20.39 11.07
N THR A 255 9.01 -20.60 10.26
CA THR A 255 9.14 -21.12 8.91
C THR A 255 8.92 -20.06 7.83
N GLN A 256 9.86 -19.91 6.90
CA GLN A 256 9.69 -19.13 5.66
C GLN A 256 8.39 -19.45 4.92
N ALA A 257 7.92 -20.70 5.04
CA ALA A 257 6.68 -21.16 4.44
C ALA A 257 5.46 -20.40 5.00
N PHE A 258 5.41 -20.14 6.32
CA PHE A 258 4.34 -19.38 6.94
C PHE A 258 4.30 -17.93 6.43
N SER A 259 5.43 -17.24 6.43
CA SER A 259 5.53 -15.85 5.92
C SER A 259 5.08 -15.75 4.46
N PHE A 260 5.38 -16.76 3.65
CA PHE A 260 4.97 -16.80 2.25
C PHE A 260 3.47 -17.05 2.07
N LEU A 261 2.88 -17.95 2.85
CA LEU A 261 1.44 -18.22 2.83
C LEU A 261 0.66 -17.02 3.36
N PHE A 262 1.13 -16.41 4.44
CA PHE A 262 0.52 -15.21 5.02
C PHE A 262 0.54 -14.03 4.03
N TYR A 263 1.68 -13.78 3.38
CA TYR A 263 1.80 -12.77 2.32
C TYR A 263 0.75 -12.99 1.21
N LYS A 264 0.60 -14.22 0.73
CA LYS A 264 -0.38 -14.54 -0.32
C LYS A 264 -1.82 -14.33 0.17
N ALA A 265 -2.16 -14.85 1.34
CA ALA A 265 -3.51 -14.73 1.90
C ALA A 265 -3.89 -13.27 2.13
N ALA A 266 -3.00 -12.48 2.76
CA ALA A 266 -3.23 -11.06 3.00
C ALA A 266 -3.33 -10.26 1.69
N SER A 267 -2.52 -10.59 0.67
CA SER A 267 -2.61 -9.98 -0.66
C SER A 267 -3.96 -10.23 -1.34
N ILE A 268 -4.47 -11.46 -1.26
CA ILE A 268 -5.80 -11.81 -1.78
C ILE A 268 -6.89 -11.05 -1.03
N MET A 269 -6.81 -10.96 0.29
CA MET A 269 -7.77 -10.22 1.11
C MET A 269 -7.77 -8.72 0.74
N CYS A 270 -6.60 -8.11 0.55
CA CYS A 270 -6.50 -6.72 0.11
C CYS A 270 -7.17 -6.49 -1.26
N ILE A 271 -6.99 -7.41 -2.21
CA ILE A 271 -7.64 -7.34 -3.52
C ILE A 271 -9.16 -7.46 -3.39
N LEU A 272 -9.66 -8.44 -2.63
CA LEU A 272 -11.09 -8.63 -2.42
C LEU A 272 -11.74 -7.40 -1.77
N MET A 273 -11.09 -6.82 -0.76
CA MET A 273 -11.57 -5.60 -0.12
C MET A 273 -11.54 -4.41 -1.08
N GLY A 274 -10.50 -4.26 -1.89
CA GLY A 274 -10.44 -3.22 -2.92
C GLY A 274 -11.61 -3.35 -3.91
N ILE A 275 -11.92 -4.56 -4.37
CA ILE A 275 -13.08 -4.82 -5.22
C ILE A 275 -14.39 -4.47 -4.50
N ALA A 276 -14.54 -4.80 -3.22
CA ALA A 276 -15.72 -4.46 -2.44
C ALA A 276 -15.91 -2.94 -2.33
N PHE A 277 -14.85 -2.18 -2.03
CA PHE A 277 -14.90 -0.72 -1.99
C PHE A 277 -15.27 -0.11 -3.35
N LEU A 278 -14.75 -0.66 -4.46
CA LEU A 278 -15.13 -0.19 -5.80
C LEU A 278 -16.59 -0.51 -6.12
N ALA A 279 -17.09 -1.69 -5.74
CA ALA A 279 -18.49 -2.04 -5.92
C ALA A 279 -19.42 -1.10 -5.15
N LEU A 280 -19.06 -0.75 -3.91
CA LEU A 280 -19.79 0.21 -3.10
C LEU A 280 -19.75 1.63 -3.71
N ALA A 281 -18.59 2.04 -4.26
CA ALA A 281 -18.46 3.32 -4.93
C ALA A 281 -19.36 3.41 -6.18
N VAL A 282 -19.39 2.34 -7.00
CA VAL A 282 -20.29 2.25 -8.17
C VAL A 282 -21.76 2.34 -7.73
N TRP A 283 -22.14 1.55 -6.74
CA TRP A 283 -23.49 1.55 -6.22
C TRP A 283 -23.94 2.92 -5.73
N GLN A 284 -23.07 3.63 -5.01
CA GLN A 284 -23.34 4.96 -4.50
C GLN A 284 -23.51 5.99 -5.63
N MET A 285 -22.65 5.94 -6.65
CA MET A 285 -22.78 6.84 -7.81
C MET A 285 -24.04 6.55 -8.61
N GLU A 286 -24.42 5.30 -8.82
CA GLU A 286 -25.67 4.93 -9.50
C GLU A 286 -26.92 5.36 -8.69
N LYS A 287 -26.83 5.36 -7.36
CA LYS A 287 -27.89 5.86 -6.48
C LYS A 287 -28.06 7.38 -6.63
N GLN A 288 -26.95 8.13 -6.56
CA GLN A 288 -26.96 9.59 -6.73
C GLN A 288 -27.47 10.04 -8.12
N ALA A 289 -27.27 9.22 -9.15
CA ALA A 289 -27.78 9.49 -10.50
C ALA A 289 -29.29 9.28 -10.65
N ARG A 290 -29.94 8.58 -9.70
CA ARG A 290 -31.39 8.34 -9.70
C ARG A 290 -32.18 9.34 -8.85
N GLU A 291 -31.52 9.97 -7.89
CA GLU A 291 -32.06 11.03 -7.03
C GLU A 291 -31.96 12.42 -7.72
#